data_08757c31bfecb1cc7aead60d65606161
#
_entry.id   08757c31bfecb1cc7aead60d65606161
#
_cell.length_a   1.000
_cell.length_b   1.000
_cell.length_c   1.000
_cell.angle_alpha   90.00
_cell.angle_beta   90.00
_cell.angle_gamma   90.00
#
_symmetry.space_group_name_H-M   'P 1'
#
loop_
_entity.id
_entity.type
_entity.pdbx_description
1 polymer ?
#
loop_
_entity_poly.entity_id
_entity_poly.type
_entity_poly.pdbx_seq_one_letter_code
_entity_poly.pdbx_strand_id
1 'polypeptide(L)'
;MSDGFVNLHVHSEYSLLDGMIKVDDLVKKTLEFNQIASVITDHGNAYIIPDHFKEAKKQGQHAIAGVELYTVANHLEKNNTEGESENGAKRNHFLFLAKNKVGYQKMCRILSKGYTEGFYYRPRVDNGIMEEYLDPDGKENDVIGSSACLAGILAQSILKGDIETAEKFAKYYYKLFGGNFWLEIQPTQTYEQYVVNKELIDMSQRLSIPLIATTDAHYLKKEDKKTHDVLLCLQSHSLISDPNRWSFPGNTYYIMQKGELLSYFKKEYSYKKIKKENKKKNAVSPFKYEYVHDYDGDKFTNPEKSINGFVEVVDEGHFSYADLNQDIIEEAIAETEHVAQLCTFEIELGKHYLPKIPIPIDEPQFKHWEEKKKNKGKINEDYLRFLCIKGLKKLGLTEKKYRERLDYELGIINGMDFPDYFLIYYDIAKFCHDENIPFGPGRGCFVADSIVEESDKSVYIPNVKIGDKVLCHDELYHDVVAKHEYDIDEDIVSLQYGDNQIHGVTKDHKIYAIKQEDYDKGVRTPQWYSANDLNIGDYICEL
;
A
#
# COMPACT_ATOMS: atom_id res chain seq x y z
N MET A 1 -24.98 16.70 -13.70
CA MET A 1 -25.71 15.53 -13.18
C MET A 1 -24.74 14.37 -13.23
N SER A 2 -24.81 13.44 -12.28
CA SER A 2 -23.97 12.23 -12.28
C SER A 2 -24.15 11.41 -13.56
N ASP A 3 -23.10 10.66 -13.96
CA ASP A 3 -23.17 9.66 -15.03
C ASP A 3 -24.00 8.43 -14.62
N GLY A 4 -24.31 8.28 -13.32
CA GLY A 4 -25.02 7.10 -12.77
C GLY A 4 -24.16 5.83 -12.78
N PHE A 5 -22.83 5.99 -12.67
CA PHE A 5 -21.83 4.93 -12.62
C PHE A 5 -20.58 5.40 -11.86
N VAL A 6 -19.92 4.49 -11.13
CA VAL A 6 -18.62 4.71 -10.48
C VAL A 6 -17.73 3.49 -10.72
N ASN A 7 -16.49 3.72 -11.16
CA ASN A 7 -15.49 2.63 -11.26
C ASN A 7 -15.06 2.23 -9.84
N LEU A 8 -15.62 1.14 -9.28
CA LEU A 8 -15.39 0.68 -7.91
C LEU A 8 -14.16 -0.22 -7.74
N HIS A 9 -13.60 -0.75 -8.84
CA HIS A 9 -12.45 -1.66 -8.84
C HIS A 9 -11.35 -1.04 -9.70
N VAL A 10 -10.33 -0.45 -9.05
CA VAL A 10 -9.32 0.39 -9.71
C VAL A 10 -7.95 0.18 -9.06
N HIS A 11 -6.93 -0.05 -9.89
CA HIS A 11 -5.55 -0.26 -9.51
C HIS A 11 -4.68 0.93 -9.90
N SER A 12 -4.07 1.56 -8.90
CA SER A 12 -3.10 2.62 -9.11
C SER A 12 -1.69 2.07 -9.37
N GLU A 13 -0.72 2.96 -9.59
CA GLU A 13 0.70 2.60 -9.68
C GLU A 13 1.26 1.92 -8.42
N TYR A 14 0.50 1.89 -7.32
CA TYR A 14 0.82 1.16 -6.08
C TYR A 14 0.35 -0.31 -6.08
N SER A 15 -0.40 -0.75 -7.09
CA SER A 15 -0.46 -2.16 -7.50
C SER A 15 0.81 -2.48 -8.29
N LEU A 16 1.94 -2.61 -7.55
CA LEU A 16 3.30 -2.56 -8.11
C LEU A 16 3.51 -3.53 -9.25
N LEU A 17 4.01 -2.98 -10.39
CA LEU A 17 4.27 -3.68 -11.65
C LEU A 17 3.02 -4.29 -12.32
N ASP A 18 1.85 -3.83 -11.93
CA ASP A 18 0.55 -4.30 -12.41
C ASP A 18 -0.36 -3.12 -12.78
N GLY A 19 -0.69 -2.24 -11.83
CA GLY A 19 -1.39 -1.00 -12.10
C GLY A 19 -0.46 0.14 -12.59
N MET A 20 -1.00 1.07 -13.37
CA MET A 20 -0.25 2.24 -13.84
C MET A 20 -1.04 3.56 -13.76
N ILE A 21 -2.17 3.57 -13.07
CA ILE A 21 -3.01 4.76 -12.94
C ILE A 21 -2.41 5.68 -11.87
N LYS A 22 -2.10 6.91 -12.24
CA LYS A 22 -1.70 7.94 -11.28
C LYS A 22 -2.92 8.56 -10.63
N VAL A 23 -2.80 8.88 -9.35
CA VAL A 23 -3.92 9.38 -8.54
C VAL A 23 -4.52 10.68 -9.06
N ASP A 24 -3.68 11.64 -9.44
CA ASP A 24 -4.13 12.93 -9.97
C ASP A 24 -4.88 12.77 -11.30
N ASP A 25 -4.40 11.89 -12.18
CA ASP A 25 -5.05 11.55 -13.44
C ASP A 25 -6.37 10.79 -13.22
N LEU A 26 -6.44 9.87 -12.22
CA LEU A 26 -7.66 9.19 -11.85
C LEU A 26 -8.76 10.16 -11.42
N VAL A 27 -8.44 11.03 -10.45
CA VAL A 27 -9.40 12.01 -9.92
C VAL A 27 -9.89 12.94 -11.02
N LYS A 28 -8.99 13.44 -11.86
CA LYS A 28 -9.33 14.27 -13.01
C LYS A 28 -10.25 13.53 -13.99
N LYS A 29 -9.93 12.26 -14.30
CA LYS A 29 -10.66 11.46 -15.28
C LYS A 29 -12.08 11.14 -14.81
N THR A 30 -12.25 10.76 -13.56
CA THR A 30 -13.57 10.48 -12.98
C THR A 30 -14.43 11.74 -12.87
N LEU A 31 -13.82 12.91 -12.62
CA LEU A 31 -14.52 14.20 -12.71
C LEU A 31 -14.95 14.53 -14.15
N GLU A 32 -14.08 14.32 -15.16
CA GLU A 32 -14.43 14.49 -16.57
C GLU A 32 -15.65 13.63 -16.96
N PHE A 33 -15.78 12.46 -16.38
CA PHE A 33 -16.88 11.53 -16.60
C PHE A 33 -18.11 11.80 -15.71
N ASN A 34 -18.10 12.84 -14.89
CA ASN A 34 -19.14 13.16 -13.92
C ASN A 34 -19.46 12.03 -12.93
N GLN A 35 -18.48 11.19 -12.61
CA GLN A 35 -18.61 10.18 -11.55
C GLN A 35 -18.56 10.89 -10.20
N ILE A 36 -19.41 10.45 -9.25
CA ILE A 36 -19.53 11.10 -7.94
C ILE A 36 -18.33 10.88 -7.04
N ALA A 37 -17.51 9.88 -7.32
CA ALA A 37 -16.33 9.53 -6.54
C ALA A 37 -15.22 8.94 -7.42
N SER A 38 -13.99 9.05 -6.95
CA SER A 38 -12.85 8.23 -7.38
C SER A 38 -12.57 7.15 -6.34
N VAL A 39 -12.16 5.97 -6.77
CA VAL A 39 -11.96 4.79 -5.92
C VAL A 39 -10.59 4.21 -6.17
N ILE A 40 -9.91 3.72 -5.14
CA ILE A 40 -8.68 2.94 -5.26
C ILE A 40 -8.82 1.65 -4.46
N THR A 41 -8.43 0.54 -5.09
CA THR A 41 -8.51 -0.82 -4.54
C THR A 41 -7.26 -1.62 -4.88
N ASP A 42 -6.08 -1.07 -4.58
CA ASP A 42 -4.80 -1.68 -4.91
C ASP A 42 -4.62 -3.08 -4.33
N HIS A 43 -3.84 -3.90 -4.99
CA HIS A 43 -3.53 -5.27 -4.59
C HIS A 43 -2.84 -5.34 -3.23
N GLY A 44 -3.55 -5.80 -2.20
CA GLY A 44 -3.02 -6.12 -0.88
C GLY A 44 -2.37 -4.96 -0.13
N ASN A 45 -2.65 -3.72 -0.50
CA ASN A 45 -2.10 -2.55 0.18
C ASN A 45 -3.06 -1.34 0.16
N ALA A 46 -2.76 -0.36 1.00
CA ALA A 46 -3.49 0.90 1.11
C ALA A 46 -2.52 2.11 1.14
N TYR A 47 -1.36 1.97 0.48
CA TYR A 47 -0.28 2.95 0.59
C TYR A 47 -0.66 4.33 0.06
N ILE A 48 -1.37 4.38 -1.07
CA ILE A 48 -1.72 5.61 -1.75
C ILE A 48 -2.98 6.31 -1.20
N ILE A 49 -3.73 5.66 -0.30
CA ILE A 49 -5.02 6.17 0.17
C ILE A 49 -4.92 7.59 0.75
N PRO A 50 -3.91 7.96 1.59
CA PRO A 50 -3.81 9.34 2.08
C PRO A 50 -3.62 10.38 0.97
N ASP A 51 -2.81 10.09 -0.05
CA ASP A 51 -2.58 10.99 -1.16
C ASP A 51 -3.78 11.04 -2.10
N HIS A 52 -4.51 9.94 -2.28
CA HIS A 52 -5.77 9.91 -2.99
C HIS A 52 -6.80 10.86 -2.37
N PHE A 53 -7.02 10.79 -1.05
CA PHE A 53 -7.93 11.70 -0.35
C PHE A 53 -7.49 13.16 -0.43
N LYS A 54 -6.19 13.41 -0.34
CA LYS A 54 -5.62 14.77 -0.48
C LYS A 54 -5.87 15.34 -1.86
N GLU A 55 -5.61 14.56 -2.92
CA GLU A 55 -5.79 15.01 -4.29
C GLU A 55 -7.28 15.16 -4.66
N ALA A 56 -8.13 14.21 -4.26
CA ALA A 56 -9.57 14.29 -4.45
C ALA A 56 -10.16 15.54 -3.77
N LYS A 57 -9.77 15.82 -2.53
CA LYS A 57 -10.17 17.04 -1.82
C LYS A 57 -9.72 18.31 -2.53
N LYS A 58 -8.49 18.34 -3.05
CA LYS A 58 -7.95 19.47 -3.82
C LYS A 58 -8.75 19.74 -5.09
N GLN A 59 -9.22 18.69 -5.77
CA GLN A 59 -10.01 18.78 -7.00
C GLN A 59 -11.53 18.85 -6.75
N GLY A 60 -11.99 18.76 -5.49
CA GLY A 60 -13.41 18.86 -5.11
C GLY A 60 -14.21 17.60 -5.40
N GLN A 61 -13.59 16.42 -5.36
CA GLN A 61 -14.24 15.12 -5.53
C GLN A 61 -14.23 14.31 -4.24
N HIS A 62 -15.18 13.40 -4.10
CA HIS A 62 -15.18 12.40 -3.03
C HIS A 62 -14.20 11.26 -3.37
N ALA A 63 -13.44 10.80 -2.36
CA ALA A 63 -12.53 9.67 -2.47
C ALA A 63 -13.07 8.46 -1.69
N ILE A 64 -12.93 7.27 -2.24
CA ILE A 64 -13.31 6.02 -1.57
C ILE A 64 -12.06 5.19 -1.35
N ALA A 65 -11.85 4.76 -0.10
CA ALA A 65 -10.77 3.89 0.29
C ALA A 65 -11.18 2.43 0.15
N GLY A 66 -10.40 1.65 -0.59
CA GLY A 66 -10.58 0.22 -0.73
C GLY A 66 -9.25 -0.52 -0.86
N VAL A 67 -9.36 -1.83 -1.01
CA VAL A 67 -8.25 -2.75 -1.25
C VAL A 67 -8.76 -4.00 -1.93
N GLU A 68 -8.00 -4.55 -2.84
CA GLU A 68 -8.21 -5.92 -3.31
C GLU A 68 -7.32 -6.85 -2.48
N LEU A 69 -7.94 -7.59 -1.56
CA LEU A 69 -7.26 -8.52 -0.65
C LEU A 69 -6.86 -9.81 -1.39
N TYR A 70 -5.71 -10.35 -1.00
CA TYR A 70 -5.32 -11.72 -1.35
C TYR A 70 -5.85 -12.68 -0.29
N THR A 71 -6.88 -13.48 -0.62
CA THR A 71 -7.49 -14.44 0.30
C THR A 71 -6.99 -15.86 0.03
N VAL A 72 -6.82 -16.64 1.09
CA VAL A 72 -6.39 -18.05 1.07
C VAL A 72 -7.20 -18.87 2.07
N ALA A 73 -7.11 -20.19 2.00
CA ALA A 73 -7.79 -21.07 2.95
C ALA A 73 -7.21 -20.98 4.37
N ASN A 74 -5.88 -20.82 4.47
CA ASN A 74 -5.16 -20.66 5.74
C ASN A 74 -3.95 -19.75 5.52
N HIS A 75 -3.96 -18.57 6.14
CA HIS A 75 -2.91 -17.56 5.98
C HIS A 75 -1.54 -17.97 6.54
N LEU A 76 -1.52 -18.89 7.52
CA LEU A 76 -0.28 -19.38 8.14
C LEU A 76 0.45 -20.41 7.30
N GLU A 77 -0.25 -21.09 6.39
CA GLU A 77 0.38 -22.09 5.53
C GLU A 77 1.21 -21.43 4.44
N LYS A 78 2.53 -21.67 4.46
CA LYS A 78 3.50 -21.17 3.47
C LYS A 78 3.79 -22.21 2.38
N ASN A 79 2.80 -23.02 2.04
CA ASN A 79 2.93 -24.05 1.04
C ASN A 79 2.88 -23.43 -0.35
N ASN A 80 4.04 -23.32 -0.99
CA ASN A 80 4.12 -23.29 -2.44
C ASN A 80 4.05 -24.72 -2.93
N THR A 81 2.89 -25.32 -2.93
CA THR A 81 2.64 -26.47 -3.78
C THR A 81 2.53 -25.93 -5.20
N GLU A 82 3.70 -25.58 -5.79
CA GLU A 82 3.80 -25.19 -7.21
C GLU A 82 3.23 -26.26 -8.15
N GLY A 83 3.08 -27.50 -7.65
CA GLY A 83 2.42 -28.59 -8.36
C GLY A 83 0.90 -28.52 -8.32
N GLU A 84 0.31 -27.90 -7.30
CA GLU A 84 -1.13 -27.71 -7.14
C GLU A 84 -1.59 -26.30 -7.47
N SER A 85 -0.72 -25.48 -8.07
CA SER A 85 -1.07 -24.10 -8.47
C SER A 85 -2.15 -24.05 -9.58
N GLU A 86 -2.54 -25.19 -10.13
CA GLU A 86 -3.81 -25.29 -10.82
C GLU A 86 -4.97 -25.43 -9.85
N ASN A 87 -4.74 -25.79 -8.56
CA ASN A 87 -5.78 -25.95 -7.56
C ASN A 87 -5.38 -25.70 -6.11
N GLY A 88 -4.11 -25.57 -5.77
CA GLY A 88 -3.67 -25.41 -4.38
C GLY A 88 -3.09 -24.04 -4.12
N ALA A 89 -3.28 -23.51 -2.94
CA ALA A 89 -2.78 -22.22 -2.46
C ALA A 89 -2.93 -21.04 -3.45
N LYS A 90 -3.88 -21.11 -4.39
CA LYS A 90 -4.26 -19.97 -5.20
C LYS A 90 -4.76 -18.89 -4.26
N ARG A 91 -4.07 -17.77 -4.27
CA ARG A 91 -4.59 -16.56 -3.69
C ARG A 91 -5.80 -16.16 -4.51
N ASN A 92 -6.94 -16.08 -3.86
CA ASN A 92 -8.12 -15.51 -4.49
C ASN A 92 -8.15 -14.02 -4.20
N HIS A 93 -8.77 -13.27 -5.07
CA HIS A 93 -9.00 -11.85 -4.90
C HIS A 93 -10.34 -11.61 -4.21
N PHE A 94 -10.39 -10.56 -3.40
CA PHE A 94 -11.59 -10.14 -2.71
C PHE A 94 -11.60 -8.62 -2.57
N LEU A 95 -12.60 -7.96 -3.10
CA LEU A 95 -12.70 -6.51 -3.03
C LEU A 95 -13.30 -6.07 -1.70
N PHE A 96 -12.67 -5.09 -1.08
CA PHE A 96 -13.05 -4.56 0.21
C PHE A 96 -13.05 -3.02 0.17
N LEU A 97 -14.18 -2.38 0.53
CA LEU A 97 -14.30 -0.92 0.61
C LEU A 97 -14.67 -0.50 2.03
N ALA A 98 -14.14 0.64 2.47
CA ALA A 98 -14.46 1.24 3.75
C ALA A 98 -15.66 2.19 3.62
N LYS A 99 -16.76 1.93 4.34
CA LYS A 99 -17.92 2.84 4.37
C LYS A 99 -17.66 4.07 5.23
N ASN A 100 -16.95 3.89 6.34
CA ASN A 100 -16.72 4.93 7.34
C ASN A 100 -15.35 4.75 8.01
N LYS A 101 -15.05 5.59 9.02
CA LYS A 101 -13.78 5.55 9.75
C LYS A 101 -13.52 4.20 10.42
N VAL A 102 -14.54 3.55 10.97
CA VAL A 102 -14.41 2.24 11.61
C VAL A 102 -14.06 1.18 10.56
N GLY A 103 -14.73 1.20 9.41
CA GLY A 103 -14.43 0.32 8.27
C GLY A 103 -13.01 0.50 7.74
N TYR A 104 -12.53 1.73 7.63
CA TYR A 104 -11.14 2.00 7.26
C TYR A 104 -10.15 1.43 8.29
N GLN A 105 -10.44 1.56 9.58
CA GLN A 105 -9.61 0.96 10.63
C GLN A 105 -9.62 -0.57 10.59
N LYS A 106 -10.78 -1.20 10.32
CA LYS A 106 -10.88 -2.65 10.11
C LYS A 106 -10.04 -3.09 8.91
N MET A 107 -10.15 -2.39 7.78
CA MET A 107 -9.35 -2.63 6.58
C MET A 107 -7.84 -2.60 6.89
N CYS A 108 -7.37 -1.55 7.57
CA CYS A 108 -5.97 -1.42 7.95
C CYS A 108 -5.50 -2.57 8.87
N ARG A 109 -6.33 -3.01 9.82
CA ARG A 109 -6.01 -4.14 10.73
C ARG A 109 -5.93 -5.46 9.98
N ILE A 110 -6.90 -5.75 9.10
CA ILE A 110 -6.91 -6.95 8.25
C ILE A 110 -5.64 -6.98 7.37
N LEU A 111 -5.32 -5.86 6.72
CA LEU A 111 -4.08 -5.74 5.94
C LEU A 111 -2.83 -5.96 6.80
N SER A 112 -2.76 -5.35 7.98
CA SER A 112 -1.63 -5.51 8.90
C SER A 112 -1.42 -6.98 9.28
N LYS A 113 -2.48 -7.72 9.57
CA LYS A 113 -2.43 -9.17 9.81
C LYS A 113 -1.88 -9.93 8.59
N GLY A 114 -2.35 -9.57 7.40
CA GLY A 114 -1.81 -10.13 6.15
C GLY A 114 -0.31 -9.94 5.99
N TYR A 115 0.23 -8.78 6.43
CA TYR A 115 1.67 -8.50 6.39
C TYR A 115 2.45 -9.17 7.53
N THR A 116 1.93 -9.15 8.75
CA THR A 116 2.68 -9.63 9.94
C THR A 116 2.59 -11.14 10.12
N GLU A 117 1.48 -11.76 9.77
CA GLU A 117 1.23 -13.19 10.00
C GLU A 117 1.11 -13.98 8.70
N GLY A 118 0.40 -13.42 7.69
CA GLY A 118 0.07 -14.10 6.45
C GLY A 118 1.02 -13.90 5.28
N PHE A 119 2.13 -13.17 5.45
CA PHE A 119 2.99 -12.82 4.34
C PHE A 119 3.75 -14.03 3.79
N TYR A 120 3.47 -14.32 2.51
CA TYR A 120 4.23 -15.26 1.70
C TYR A 120 4.15 -14.84 0.23
N TYR A 121 5.18 -14.19 -0.28
CA TYR A 121 5.26 -13.44 -1.53
C TYR A 121 4.27 -12.28 -1.64
N ARG A 122 3.11 -12.35 -1.00
CA ARG A 122 2.07 -11.32 -0.92
C ARG A 122 1.45 -11.35 0.49
N PRO A 123 0.87 -10.24 0.97
CA PRO A 123 0.09 -10.23 2.22
C PRO A 123 -1.20 -11.01 2.01
N ARG A 124 -1.37 -12.12 2.72
CA ARG A 124 -2.52 -13.02 2.55
C ARG A 124 -3.37 -13.02 3.82
N VAL A 125 -4.66 -13.04 3.63
CA VAL A 125 -5.63 -13.15 4.71
C VAL A 125 -6.55 -14.36 4.47
N ASP A 126 -7.19 -14.84 5.51
CA ASP A 126 -8.22 -15.87 5.42
C ASP A 126 -9.51 -15.42 6.10
N ASN A 127 -10.53 -16.25 6.06
CA ASN A 127 -11.80 -15.95 6.67
C ASN A 127 -11.68 -15.75 8.19
N GLY A 128 -10.76 -16.45 8.86
CA GLY A 128 -10.53 -16.30 10.31
C GLY A 128 -10.06 -14.88 10.67
N ILE A 129 -9.12 -14.31 9.88
CA ILE A 129 -8.72 -12.90 10.05
C ILE A 129 -9.90 -11.96 9.77
N MET A 130 -10.70 -12.22 8.72
CA MET A 130 -11.86 -11.37 8.45
C MET A 130 -12.88 -11.43 9.59
N GLU A 131 -13.19 -12.60 10.13
CA GLU A 131 -14.11 -12.80 11.26
C GLU A 131 -13.59 -12.16 12.57
N GLU A 132 -12.27 -12.02 12.76
CA GLU A 132 -11.69 -11.34 13.94
C GLU A 132 -12.08 -9.84 13.98
N TYR A 133 -12.24 -9.20 12.81
CA TYR A 133 -12.49 -7.75 12.70
C TYR A 133 -13.87 -7.38 12.20
N LEU A 134 -14.59 -8.30 11.56
CA LEU A 134 -15.96 -8.10 11.09
C LEU A 134 -16.95 -8.76 12.07
N ASP A 135 -18.21 -8.33 12.05
CA ASP A 135 -19.23 -8.91 12.91
C ASP A 135 -19.81 -10.21 12.30
N PRO A 136 -19.41 -11.41 12.79
CA PRO A 136 -19.88 -12.67 12.23
C PRO A 136 -21.38 -12.94 12.48
N ASP A 137 -22.03 -12.15 13.34
CA ASP A 137 -23.47 -12.24 13.60
C ASP A 137 -24.32 -11.59 12.50
N GLY A 138 -23.67 -11.01 11.48
CA GLY A 138 -24.33 -10.39 10.33
C GLY A 138 -24.89 -8.99 10.60
N LYS A 139 -24.29 -8.27 11.57
CA LYS A 139 -24.63 -6.88 11.89
C LYS A 139 -23.58 -5.90 11.37
N GLU A 140 -22.65 -6.38 10.54
CA GLU A 140 -21.61 -5.55 9.96
C GLU A 140 -22.22 -4.44 9.10
N ASN A 141 -21.79 -3.22 9.30
CA ASN A 141 -22.27 -2.06 8.53
C ASN A 141 -21.19 -1.01 8.25
N ASP A 142 -19.93 -1.33 8.54
CA ASP A 142 -18.83 -0.38 8.38
C ASP A 142 -18.04 -0.57 7.08
N VAL A 143 -18.26 -1.71 6.41
CA VAL A 143 -17.51 -2.15 5.25
C VAL A 143 -18.41 -2.70 4.15
N ILE A 144 -17.86 -2.76 2.95
CA ILE A 144 -18.47 -3.38 1.76
C ILE A 144 -17.51 -4.42 1.23
N GLY A 145 -18.05 -5.55 0.77
CA GLY A 145 -17.31 -6.59 0.07
C GLY A 145 -17.86 -6.86 -1.32
N SER A 146 -17.01 -7.34 -2.23
CA SER A 146 -17.47 -7.93 -3.49
C SER A 146 -16.69 -9.19 -3.88
N SER A 147 -17.25 -9.96 -4.80
CA SER A 147 -16.67 -11.21 -5.28
C SER A 147 -15.39 -11.02 -6.11
N ALA A 148 -15.01 -9.79 -6.41
CA ALA A 148 -13.88 -9.39 -7.23
C ALA A 148 -13.89 -9.98 -8.67
N CYS A 149 -12.71 -10.09 -9.28
CA CYS A 149 -12.49 -10.49 -10.67
C CYS A 149 -12.48 -12.03 -10.88
N LEU A 150 -12.00 -12.50 -12.03
CA LEU A 150 -11.84 -13.94 -12.32
C LEU A 150 -10.95 -14.68 -11.31
N ALA A 151 -10.07 -13.97 -10.61
CA ALA A 151 -9.26 -14.57 -9.54
C ALA A 151 -10.02 -14.72 -8.21
N GLY A 152 -11.27 -14.25 -8.10
CA GLY A 152 -12.11 -14.40 -6.92
C GLY A 152 -12.54 -15.85 -6.68
N ILE A 153 -12.82 -16.21 -5.41
CA ILE A 153 -13.17 -17.58 -5.02
C ILE A 153 -14.46 -18.07 -5.69
N LEU A 154 -15.44 -17.19 -5.88
CA LEU A 154 -16.70 -17.51 -6.55
C LEU A 154 -16.44 -17.83 -8.03
N ALA A 155 -15.75 -16.94 -8.73
CA ALA A 155 -15.42 -17.12 -10.14
C ALA A 155 -14.60 -18.41 -10.36
N GLN A 156 -13.62 -18.69 -9.51
CA GLN A 156 -12.81 -19.90 -9.60
C GLN A 156 -13.64 -21.19 -9.34
N SER A 157 -14.64 -21.13 -8.47
CA SER A 157 -15.55 -22.27 -8.23
C SER A 157 -16.50 -22.49 -9.41
N ILE A 158 -17.06 -21.41 -9.96
CA ILE A 158 -17.92 -21.46 -11.16
C ILE A 158 -17.17 -22.08 -12.35
N LEU A 159 -15.93 -21.62 -12.61
CA LEU A 159 -15.12 -22.14 -13.72
C LEU A 159 -14.74 -23.62 -13.58
N LYS A 160 -14.77 -24.15 -12.36
CA LYS A 160 -14.62 -25.60 -12.10
C LYS A 160 -15.91 -26.38 -12.21
N GLY A 161 -17.05 -25.72 -12.40
CA GLY A 161 -18.38 -26.31 -12.37
C GLY A 161 -18.91 -26.59 -10.97
N ASP A 162 -18.24 -26.09 -9.92
CA ASP A 162 -18.64 -26.27 -8.52
C ASP A 162 -19.51 -25.08 -8.05
N ILE A 163 -20.74 -25.06 -8.55
CA ILE A 163 -21.71 -24.00 -8.24
C ILE A 163 -22.13 -24.01 -6.77
N GLU A 164 -22.21 -25.20 -6.17
CA GLU A 164 -22.58 -25.34 -4.76
C GLU A 164 -21.57 -24.62 -3.84
N THR A 165 -20.28 -24.81 -4.10
CA THR A 165 -19.21 -24.09 -3.37
C THR A 165 -19.27 -22.60 -3.63
N ALA A 166 -19.52 -22.15 -4.86
CA ALA A 166 -19.67 -20.73 -5.17
C ALA A 166 -20.83 -20.10 -4.36
N GLU A 167 -22.01 -20.75 -4.36
CA GLU A 167 -23.17 -20.27 -3.56
C GLU A 167 -22.90 -20.27 -2.06
N LYS A 168 -22.19 -21.28 -1.55
CA LYS A 168 -21.82 -21.34 -0.14
C LYS A 168 -20.98 -20.11 0.26
N PHE A 169 -19.97 -19.76 -0.54
CA PHE A 169 -19.16 -18.57 -0.29
C PHE A 169 -19.95 -17.28 -0.47
N ALA A 170 -20.82 -17.17 -1.47
CA ALA A 170 -21.68 -16.01 -1.67
C ALA A 170 -22.57 -15.75 -0.44
N LYS A 171 -23.26 -16.78 0.07
CA LYS A 171 -24.09 -16.71 1.29
C LYS A 171 -23.26 -16.36 2.54
N TYR A 172 -22.07 -16.96 2.65
CA TYR A 172 -21.15 -16.70 3.76
C TYR A 172 -20.71 -15.24 3.80
N TYR A 173 -20.21 -14.70 2.67
CA TYR A 173 -19.77 -13.30 2.63
C TYR A 173 -20.93 -12.32 2.76
N TYR A 174 -22.10 -12.62 2.15
CA TYR A 174 -23.29 -11.78 2.32
C TYR A 174 -23.69 -11.66 3.81
N LYS A 175 -23.60 -12.76 4.56
CA LYS A 175 -23.82 -12.75 5.99
C LYS A 175 -22.72 -12.00 6.74
N LEU A 176 -21.44 -12.31 6.49
CA LEU A 176 -20.28 -11.71 7.17
C LEU A 176 -20.24 -10.18 7.02
N PHE A 177 -20.65 -9.67 5.87
CA PHE A 177 -20.72 -8.24 5.57
C PHE A 177 -22.09 -7.60 5.93
N GLY A 178 -22.95 -8.29 6.68
CA GLY A 178 -24.23 -7.78 7.12
C GLY A 178 -25.15 -7.33 5.98
N GLY A 179 -25.10 -8.01 4.84
CA GLY A 179 -25.84 -7.65 3.63
C GLY A 179 -25.11 -6.64 2.73
N ASN A 180 -23.97 -6.09 3.13
CA ASN A 180 -23.15 -5.17 2.32
C ASN A 180 -22.13 -5.95 1.47
N PHE A 181 -22.61 -6.93 0.72
CA PHE A 181 -21.79 -7.74 -0.19
C PHE A 181 -22.47 -7.83 -1.57
N TRP A 182 -21.71 -7.63 -2.62
CA TRP A 182 -22.16 -7.64 -4.01
C TRP A 182 -21.44 -8.69 -4.83
N LEU A 183 -22.18 -9.30 -5.77
CA LEU A 183 -21.57 -10.10 -6.81
C LEU A 183 -21.05 -9.16 -7.91
N GLU A 184 -19.85 -9.40 -8.41
CA GLU A 184 -19.19 -8.48 -9.34
C GLU A 184 -19.10 -9.09 -10.73
N ILE A 185 -19.69 -8.40 -11.71
CA ILE A 185 -19.60 -8.76 -13.14
C ILE A 185 -18.68 -7.77 -13.87
N GLN A 186 -17.97 -8.27 -14.88
CA GLN A 186 -17.00 -7.49 -15.63
C GLN A 186 -17.17 -7.68 -17.14
N PRO A 187 -16.88 -6.67 -17.99
CA PRO A 187 -17.05 -6.74 -19.44
C PRO A 187 -15.82 -7.30 -20.16
N THR A 188 -15.02 -8.16 -19.50
CA THR A 188 -13.80 -8.66 -20.13
C THR A 188 -14.10 -9.53 -21.33
N GLN A 189 -13.23 -9.50 -22.33
CA GLN A 189 -13.45 -10.09 -23.64
C GLN A 189 -13.10 -11.59 -23.65
N THR A 190 -13.41 -12.32 -22.57
CA THR A 190 -13.06 -13.73 -22.41
C THR A 190 -14.30 -14.60 -22.22
N TYR A 191 -14.25 -15.83 -22.74
CA TYR A 191 -15.32 -16.79 -22.55
C TYR A 191 -15.50 -17.19 -21.08
N GLU A 192 -14.40 -17.29 -20.35
CA GLU A 192 -14.42 -17.56 -18.91
C GLU A 192 -15.21 -16.48 -18.15
N GLN A 193 -15.00 -15.21 -18.47
CA GLN A 193 -15.76 -14.13 -17.85
C GLN A 193 -17.23 -14.15 -18.23
N TYR A 194 -17.54 -14.48 -19.48
CA TYR A 194 -18.93 -14.65 -19.91
C TYR A 194 -19.64 -15.74 -19.10
N VAL A 195 -18.99 -16.91 -18.92
CA VAL A 195 -19.53 -18.02 -18.11
C VAL A 195 -19.75 -17.59 -16.66
N VAL A 196 -18.78 -16.89 -16.08
CA VAL A 196 -18.88 -16.39 -14.70
C VAL A 196 -19.98 -15.34 -14.57
N ASN A 197 -20.04 -14.36 -15.46
CA ASN A 197 -21.10 -13.33 -15.44
C ASN A 197 -22.50 -13.94 -15.54
N LYS A 198 -22.69 -14.90 -16.44
CA LYS A 198 -23.97 -15.60 -16.59
C LYS A 198 -24.40 -16.26 -15.28
N GLU A 199 -23.49 -17.03 -14.67
CA GLU A 199 -23.80 -17.73 -13.41
C GLU A 199 -23.99 -16.75 -12.24
N LEU A 200 -23.22 -15.65 -12.16
CA LEU A 200 -23.41 -14.64 -11.12
C LEU A 200 -24.75 -13.91 -11.26
N ILE A 201 -25.20 -13.62 -12.48
CA ILE A 201 -26.54 -13.05 -12.73
C ILE A 201 -27.63 -14.02 -12.25
N ASP A 202 -27.54 -15.30 -12.62
CA ASP A 202 -28.50 -16.33 -12.18
C ASP A 202 -28.44 -16.52 -10.65
N MET A 203 -27.25 -16.49 -10.05
CA MET A 203 -27.03 -16.61 -8.60
C MET A 203 -27.60 -15.41 -7.84
N SER A 204 -27.44 -14.20 -8.38
CA SER A 204 -28.02 -12.97 -7.81
C SER A 204 -29.53 -13.10 -7.63
N GLN A 205 -30.20 -13.58 -8.64
CA GLN A 205 -31.66 -13.78 -8.58
C GLN A 205 -32.05 -14.89 -7.58
N ARG A 206 -31.34 -16.03 -7.61
CA ARG A 206 -31.63 -17.17 -6.70
C ARG A 206 -31.38 -16.83 -5.23
N LEU A 207 -30.33 -16.05 -4.94
CA LEU A 207 -29.90 -15.75 -3.58
C LEU A 207 -30.34 -14.37 -3.08
N SER A 208 -30.92 -13.54 -3.95
CA SER A 208 -31.22 -12.13 -3.66
C SER A 208 -30.01 -11.35 -3.17
N ILE A 209 -28.83 -11.61 -3.76
CA ILE A 209 -27.59 -10.86 -3.52
C ILE A 209 -27.42 -9.89 -4.68
N PRO A 210 -27.24 -8.57 -4.43
CA PRO A 210 -27.15 -7.58 -5.50
C PRO A 210 -25.86 -7.72 -6.31
N LEU A 211 -25.87 -7.16 -7.53
CA LEU A 211 -24.75 -7.12 -8.46
C LEU A 211 -24.17 -5.73 -8.57
N ILE A 212 -22.87 -5.65 -8.83
CA ILE A 212 -22.19 -4.47 -9.36
C ILE A 212 -21.45 -4.83 -10.65
N ALA A 213 -21.30 -3.84 -11.53
CA ALA A 213 -20.50 -3.99 -12.75
C ALA A 213 -19.24 -3.11 -12.65
N THR A 214 -18.05 -3.69 -12.82
CA THR A 214 -16.77 -2.99 -12.74
C THR A 214 -15.88 -3.26 -13.95
N THR A 215 -14.75 -2.55 -14.05
CA THR A 215 -13.79 -2.71 -15.14
C THR A 215 -12.47 -3.32 -14.70
N ASP A 216 -12.23 -3.44 -13.40
CA ASP A 216 -10.94 -3.87 -12.86
C ASP A 216 -9.78 -3.06 -13.50
N ALA A 217 -9.91 -1.73 -13.41
CA ALA A 217 -9.10 -0.82 -14.21
C ALA A 217 -7.65 -0.78 -13.72
N HIS A 218 -6.70 -1.09 -14.61
CA HIS A 218 -5.26 -1.09 -14.36
C HIS A 218 -4.52 0.03 -15.12
N TYR A 219 -5.18 0.65 -16.07
CA TYR A 219 -4.66 1.78 -16.82
C TYR A 219 -5.77 2.81 -17.10
N LEU A 220 -5.38 4.05 -17.42
CA LEU A 220 -6.31 5.17 -17.44
C LEU A 220 -7.19 5.21 -18.69
N LYS A 221 -6.64 4.89 -19.84
CA LYS A 221 -7.29 4.97 -21.15
C LYS A 221 -7.06 3.70 -21.95
N LYS A 222 -7.95 3.39 -22.86
CA LYS A 222 -7.88 2.21 -23.73
C LYS A 222 -6.52 2.09 -24.47
N GLU A 223 -5.98 3.20 -24.93
CA GLU A 223 -4.72 3.26 -25.67
C GLU A 223 -3.50 2.89 -24.83
N ASP A 224 -3.60 2.99 -23.50
CA ASP A 224 -2.51 2.70 -22.55
C ASP A 224 -2.22 1.20 -22.44
N LYS A 225 -3.08 0.33 -22.99
CA LYS A 225 -2.90 -1.13 -23.02
C LYS A 225 -1.50 -1.56 -23.45
N LYS A 226 -0.93 -0.90 -24.48
CA LYS A 226 0.41 -1.24 -24.98
C LYS A 226 1.50 -0.92 -23.97
N THR A 227 1.37 0.19 -23.25
CA THR A 227 2.30 0.60 -22.19
C THR A 227 2.15 -0.32 -20.99
N HIS A 228 0.92 -0.68 -20.64
CA HIS A 228 0.63 -1.67 -19.61
C HIS A 228 1.26 -3.03 -19.90
N ASP A 229 1.23 -3.50 -21.15
CA ASP A 229 1.90 -4.74 -21.55
C ASP A 229 3.42 -4.70 -21.32
N VAL A 230 4.06 -3.54 -21.50
CA VAL A 230 5.48 -3.37 -21.17
C VAL A 230 5.72 -3.46 -19.66
N LEU A 231 4.83 -2.87 -18.84
CA LEU A 231 4.88 -2.99 -17.38
C LEU A 231 4.78 -4.45 -16.92
N LEU A 232 3.85 -5.22 -17.50
CA LEU A 232 3.70 -6.65 -17.22
C LEU A 232 4.92 -7.47 -17.65
N CYS A 233 5.62 -7.07 -18.71
CA CYS A 233 6.89 -7.69 -19.11
C CYS A 233 7.98 -7.48 -18.06
N LEU A 234 8.04 -6.31 -17.39
CA LEU A 234 8.96 -6.08 -16.27
C LEU A 234 8.63 -7.00 -15.09
N GLN A 235 7.36 -7.15 -14.75
CA GLN A 235 6.91 -8.04 -13.68
C GLN A 235 7.26 -9.52 -13.95
N SER A 236 7.04 -9.99 -15.19
CA SER A 236 7.20 -11.38 -15.59
C SER A 236 8.61 -11.72 -16.11
N HIS A 237 9.53 -10.74 -16.14
CA HIS A 237 10.85 -10.89 -16.75
C HIS A 237 10.81 -11.42 -18.20
N SER A 238 9.82 -10.98 -18.97
CA SER A 238 9.58 -11.40 -20.35
C SER A 238 9.90 -10.27 -21.33
N LEU A 239 10.11 -10.61 -22.60
CA LEU A 239 10.23 -9.61 -23.66
C LEU A 239 8.87 -9.30 -24.26
N ILE A 240 8.65 -8.05 -24.68
CA ILE A 240 7.42 -7.65 -25.36
C ILE A 240 7.20 -8.42 -26.69
N SER A 241 8.28 -8.89 -27.29
CA SER A 241 8.27 -9.72 -28.51
C SER A 241 7.97 -11.20 -28.25
N ASP A 242 7.95 -11.64 -26.97
CA ASP A 242 7.61 -13.03 -26.64
C ASP A 242 6.09 -13.23 -26.80
N PRO A 243 5.65 -14.07 -27.73
CA PRO A 243 4.22 -14.34 -27.94
C PRO A 243 3.57 -15.10 -26.77
N ASN A 244 4.36 -15.72 -25.90
CA ASN A 244 3.88 -16.46 -24.72
C ASN A 244 3.97 -15.63 -23.42
N ARG A 245 4.33 -14.34 -23.52
CA ARG A 245 4.37 -13.47 -22.36
C ARG A 245 2.99 -13.37 -21.70
N TRP A 246 2.99 -13.21 -20.40
CA TRP A 246 1.75 -12.91 -19.69
C TRP A 246 1.24 -11.50 -20.06
N SER A 247 -0.03 -11.39 -20.32
CA SER A 247 -0.72 -10.13 -20.59
C SER A 247 -2.18 -10.25 -20.18
N PHE A 248 -2.83 -9.14 -19.89
CA PHE A 248 -4.26 -9.13 -19.64
C PHE A 248 -5.03 -9.43 -20.94
N PRO A 249 -6.05 -10.28 -20.85
CA PRO A 249 -6.83 -10.63 -22.01
C PRO A 249 -7.74 -9.45 -22.43
N GLY A 250 -7.62 -9.02 -23.68
CA GLY A 250 -8.41 -7.91 -24.20
C GLY A 250 -7.90 -6.52 -23.76
N ASN A 251 -8.78 -5.53 -23.86
CA ASN A 251 -8.45 -4.12 -23.65
C ASN A 251 -9.53 -3.36 -22.87
N THR A 252 -10.17 -4.02 -21.88
CA THR A 252 -11.27 -3.45 -21.10
C THR A 252 -10.90 -2.97 -19.70
N TYR A 253 -9.63 -3.11 -19.31
CA TYR A 253 -9.14 -2.81 -17.95
C TYR A 253 -8.75 -1.34 -17.77
N TYR A 254 -9.66 -0.42 -18.11
CA TYR A 254 -9.41 1.03 -18.00
C TYR A 254 -10.61 1.78 -17.43
N ILE A 255 -10.41 3.04 -17.07
CA ILE A 255 -11.47 3.89 -16.51
C ILE A 255 -12.48 4.24 -17.58
N MET A 256 -13.69 3.70 -17.46
CA MET A 256 -14.80 3.88 -18.40
C MET A 256 -15.87 4.81 -17.85
N GLN A 257 -16.63 5.41 -18.76
CA GLN A 257 -17.94 6.00 -18.48
C GLN A 257 -19.06 5.00 -18.71
N LYS A 258 -20.23 5.24 -18.12
CA LYS A 258 -21.40 4.34 -18.17
C LYS A 258 -21.74 3.80 -19.56
N GLY A 259 -21.87 4.70 -20.54
CA GLY A 259 -22.26 4.33 -21.89
C GLY A 259 -21.25 3.44 -22.61
N GLU A 260 -19.95 3.63 -22.31
CA GLU A 260 -18.89 2.81 -22.84
C GLU A 260 -18.91 1.41 -22.22
N LEU A 261 -19.01 1.30 -20.89
CA LEU A 261 -19.14 0.04 -20.17
C LEU A 261 -20.34 -0.76 -20.68
N LEU A 262 -21.52 -0.14 -20.80
CA LEU A 262 -22.71 -0.77 -21.31
C LEU A 262 -22.52 -1.27 -22.75
N SER A 263 -21.75 -0.54 -23.58
CA SER A 263 -21.47 -0.95 -24.96
C SER A 263 -20.70 -2.27 -25.02
N TYR A 264 -19.80 -2.53 -24.07
CA TYR A 264 -19.07 -3.80 -24.00
C TYR A 264 -19.99 -4.97 -23.60
N PHE A 265 -20.96 -4.75 -22.73
CA PHE A 265 -21.98 -5.75 -22.39
C PHE A 265 -23.03 -6.00 -23.48
N LYS A 266 -22.84 -5.44 -24.67
CA LYS A 266 -23.69 -5.69 -25.86
C LYS A 266 -22.89 -6.31 -27.01
N LYS A 267 -21.59 -6.61 -26.81
CA LYS A 267 -20.72 -7.14 -27.88
C LYS A 267 -20.71 -8.66 -27.92
N GLU A 268 -20.39 -9.15 -29.10
CA GLU A 268 -20.16 -10.57 -29.41
C GLU A 268 -18.66 -10.79 -29.61
N TYR A 269 -18.16 -11.94 -29.17
CA TYR A 269 -16.78 -12.36 -29.28
C TYR A 269 -16.68 -13.82 -29.71
N SER A 270 -15.55 -14.17 -30.36
CA SER A 270 -15.21 -15.56 -30.69
C SER A 270 -14.14 -16.11 -29.74
N TYR A 271 -14.14 -17.42 -29.56
CA TYR A 271 -13.12 -18.12 -28.79
C TYR A 271 -12.71 -19.43 -29.46
N LYS A 272 -11.48 -19.87 -29.17
CA LYS A 272 -10.99 -21.21 -29.41
C LYS A 272 -10.45 -21.81 -28.13
N LYS A 273 -10.88 -23.03 -27.80
CA LYS A 273 -10.29 -23.80 -26.70
C LYS A 273 -9.19 -24.67 -27.26
N ILE A 274 -7.99 -24.47 -26.78
CA ILE A 274 -6.81 -25.17 -27.26
C ILE A 274 -6.27 -26.09 -26.17
N LYS A 275 -5.76 -27.26 -26.61
CA LYS A 275 -5.09 -28.22 -25.76
C LYS A 275 -3.57 -28.06 -25.95
N LYS A 276 -2.87 -27.80 -24.89
CA LYS A 276 -1.41 -27.65 -24.86
C LYS A 276 -0.76 -28.71 -24.00
N GLU A 277 0.47 -29.08 -24.32
CA GLU A 277 1.28 -29.93 -23.47
C GLU A 277 1.62 -29.22 -22.15
N ASN A 278 1.39 -29.89 -21.05
CA ASN A 278 1.68 -29.32 -19.73
C ASN A 278 3.14 -29.59 -19.37
N LYS A 279 4.01 -28.58 -19.52
CA LYS A 279 5.44 -28.69 -19.27
C LYS A 279 5.85 -28.65 -17.79
N LYS A 280 4.90 -28.56 -16.86
CA LYS A 280 5.20 -28.58 -15.41
C LYS A 280 5.63 -29.97 -14.96
N LYS A 281 6.77 -30.05 -14.25
CA LYS A 281 7.42 -31.32 -13.82
C LYS A 281 6.52 -32.26 -12.99
N ASN A 282 5.49 -31.75 -12.31
CA ASN A 282 4.59 -32.51 -11.44
C ASN A 282 3.10 -32.28 -11.78
N ALA A 283 2.79 -32.05 -13.05
CA ALA A 283 1.42 -31.81 -13.47
C ALA A 283 0.57 -33.07 -13.30
N VAL A 284 -0.61 -32.93 -12.71
CA VAL A 284 -1.62 -34.01 -12.55
C VAL A 284 -2.12 -34.49 -13.92
N SER A 285 -2.11 -33.62 -14.93
CA SER A 285 -2.46 -33.94 -16.31
C SER A 285 -1.33 -33.56 -17.27
N PRO A 286 -1.00 -34.41 -18.25
CA PRO A 286 -0.02 -34.08 -19.28
C PRO A 286 -0.48 -32.98 -20.23
N PHE A 287 -1.73 -32.58 -20.15
CA PHE A 287 -2.33 -31.53 -20.99
C PHE A 287 -2.99 -30.47 -20.13
N LYS A 288 -2.94 -29.22 -20.59
CA LYS A 288 -3.75 -28.12 -20.10
C LYS A 288 -4.60 -27.55 -21.23
N TYR A 289 -5.73 -26.97 -20.87
CA TYR A 289 -6.63 -26.33 -21.80
C TYR A 289 -6.63 -24.83 -21.55
N GLU A 290 -6.57 -24.05 -22.60
CA GLU A 290 -6.62 -22.59 -22.54
C GLU A 290 -7.65 -22.10 -23.56
N TYR A 291 -8.34 -21.01 -23.22
CA TYR A 291 -9.18 -20.29 -24.17
C TYR A 291 -8.34 -19.19 -24.83
N VAL A 292 -8.52 -19.05 -26.14
CA VAL A 292 -7.91 -18.00 -26.96
C VAL A 292 -9.05 -17.23 -27.61
N HIS A 293 -8.95 -15.93 -27.54
CA HIS A 293 -10.01 -15.03 -27.95
C HIS A 293 -9.52 -14.14 -29.10
N ASP A 294 -10.43 -13.76 -29.99
CA ASP A 294 -10.17 -12.79 -31.04
C ASP A 294 -10.59 -11.40 -30.51
N TYR A 295 -9.61 -10.57 -30.22
CA TYR A 295 -9.83 -9.21 -29.73
C TYR A 295 -9.73 -8.20 -30.87
N ASP A 296 -10.55 -7.16 -30.86
CA ASP A 296 -10.51 -6.07 -31.82
C ASP A 296 -9.07 -5.51 -31.99
N GLY A 297 -8.38 -5.97 -33.03
CA GLY A 297 -7.10 -5.43 -33.47
C GLY A 297 -5.84 -5.97 -32.82
N ASP A 298 -5.91 -6.91 -31.90
CA ASP A 298 -4.72 -7.48 -31.26
C ASP A 298 -4.21 -8.74 -31.99
N LYS A 299 -3.33 -8.53 -32.97
CA LYS A 299 -2.72 -9.61 -33.77
C LYS A 299 -1.79 -10.53 -32.97
N PHE A 300 -1.59 -10.28 -31.68
CA PHE A 300 -0.66 -11.04 -30.83
C PHE A 300 -1.26 -12.33 -30.27
N THR A 301 -2.57 -12.49 -30.33
CA THR A 301 -3.28 -13.68 -29.83
C THR A 301 -3.63 -14.71 -30.90
N ASN A 302 -2.99 -14.68 -32.06
CA ASN A 302 -3.18 -15.72 -33.05
C ASN A 302 -2.43 -17.00 -32.63
N PRO A 303 -3.15 -18.03 -32.10
CA PRO A 303 -2.53 -19.24 -31.58
C PRO A 303 -1.79 -20.05 -32.66
N GLU A 304 -2.14 -19.88 -33.91
CA GLU A 304 -1.53 -20.61 -35.04
C GLU A 304 -0.09 -20.14 -35.31
N LYS A 305 0.31 -18.92 -34.85
CA LYS A 305 1.65 -18.37 -35.04
C LYS A 305 2.55 -18.44 -33.82
N SER A 306 2.02 -18.70 -32.62
CA SER A 306 2.78 -18.60 -31.37
C SER A 306 3.36 -19.91 -30.85
N ILE A 307 3.23 -21.03 -31.56
CA ILE A 307 3.46 -22.34 -30.95
C ILE A 307 4.45 -23.18 -31.76
N ASN A 308 5.66 -23.26 -31.26
CA ASN A 308 6.56 -24.38 -31.47
C ASN A 308 6.08 -25.57 -30.61
N GLY A 309 5.02 -26.25 -31.02
CA GLY A 309 4.46 -27.40 -30.33
C GLY A 309 3.03 -27.66 -30.82
N PHE A 310 2.64 -28.90 -30.92
CA PHE A 310 1.31 -29.32 -31.38
C PHE A 310 0.22 -28.69 -30.51
N VAL A 311 -0.62 -27.88 -31.13
CA VAL A 311 -1.83 -27.32 -30.54
C VAL A 311 -3.01 -27.96 -31.25
N GLU A 312 -3.83 -28.61 -30.45
CA GLU A 312 -5.09 -29.15 -30.92
C GLU A 312 -6.20 -28.17 -30.51
N VAL A 313 -6.94 -27.62 -31.48
CA VAL A 313 -8.20 -26.92 -31.19
C VAL A 313 -9.24 -28.00 -30.86
N VAL A 314 -9.73 -27.99 -29.64
CA VAL A 314 -10.67 -28.99 -29.12
C VAL A 314 -12.10 -28.49 -29.09
N ASP A 315 -12.27 -27.16 -29.15
CA ASP A 315 -13.57 -26.49 -29.18
C ASP A 315 -13.40 -25.07 -29.73
N GLU A 316 -14.43 -24.55 -30.42
CA GLU A 316 -14.48 -23.15 -30.85
C GLU A 316 -15.93 -22.69 -30.92
N GLY A 317 -16.15 -21.39 -30.71
CA GLY A 317 -17.49 -20.83 -30.73
C GLY A 317 -17.51 -19.32 -30.57
N HIS A 318 -18.71 -18.84 -30.38
CA HIS A 318 -19.02 -17.44 -30.13
C HIS A 318 -19.79 -17.32 -28.83
N PHE A 319 -19.63 -16.18 -28.15
CA PHE A 319 -20.47 -15.79 -27.03
C PHE A 319 -20.85 -14.32 -27.18
N SER A 320 -22.05 -14.00 -26.74
CA SER A 320 -22.57 -12.64 -26.82
C SER A 320 -23.00 -12.17 -25.44
N TYR A 321 -22.42 -11.09 -24.96
CA TYR A 321 -22.93 -10.44 -23.76
C TYR A 321 -24.36 -9.91 -23.92
N ALA A 322 -24.82 -9.69 -25.16
CA ALA A 322 -26.21 -9.30 -25.43
C ALA A 322 -27.21 -10.42 -25.10
N ASP A 323 -26.78 -11.68 -24.98
CA ASP A 323 -27.62 -12.80 -24.58
C ASP A 323 -27.91 -12.86 -23.08
N LEU A 324 -27.14 -12.08 -22.29
CA LEU A 324 -27.38 -11.93 -20.86
C LEU A 324 -28.51 -10.94 -20.59
N ASN A 325 -29.12 -11.03 -19.42
CA ASN A 325 -30.20 -10.11 -19.04
C ASN A 325 -29.68 -8.67 -18.94
N GLN A 326 -29.99 -7.86 -19.96
CA GLN A 326 -29.49 -6.48 -20.09
C GLN A 326 -30.06 -5.54 -19.01
N ASP A 327 -31.30 -5.76 -18.56
CA ASP A 327 -31.91 -4.94 -17.51
C ASP A 327 -31.14 -5.11 -16.19
N ILE A 328 -30.78 -6.34 -15.84
CA ILE A 328 -29.97 -6.65 -14.65
C ILE A 328 -28.55 -6.05 -14.77
N ILE A 329 -27.96 -6.06 -15.97
CA ILE A 329 -26.65 -5.44 -16.21
C ILE A 329 -26.74 -3.91 -16.03
N GLU A 330 -27.77 -3.28 -16.55
CA GLU A 330 -27.98 -1.84 -16.38
C GLU A 330 -28.23 -1.46 -14.90
N GLU A 331 -28.96 -2.31 -14.16
CA GLU A 331 -29.12 -2.18 -12.71
C GLU A 331 -27.79 -2.34 -11.97
N ALA A 332 -26.98 -3.35 -12.33
CA ALA A 332 -25.65 -3.57 -11.73
C ALA A 332 -24.67 -2.42 -11.98
N ILE A 333 -24.77 -1.77 -13.15
CA ILE A 333 -23.99 -0.56 -13.45
C ILE A 333 -24.46 0.60 -12.56
N ALA A 334 -25.75 0.83 -12.45
CA ALA A 334 -26.33 1.90 -11.63
C ALA A 334 -26.06 1.68 -10.14
N GLU A 335 -26.04 0.43 -9.68
CA GLU A 335 -25.80 0.05 -8.29
C GLU A 335 -24.40 0.48 -7.80
N THR A 336 -23.42 0.64 -8.72
CA THR A 336 -22.09 1.15 -8.35
C THR A 336 -22.13 2.56 -7.77
N GLU A 337 -23.03 3.42 -8.24
CA GLU A 337 -23.21 4.77 -7.68
C GLU A 337 -23.86 4.68 -6.30
N HIS A 338 -24.82 3.79 -6.09
CA HIS A 338 -25.41 3.54 -4.77
C HIS A 338 -24.33 3.06 -3.78
N VAL A 339 -23.50 2.09 -4.17
CA VAL A 339 -22.36 1.61 -3.35
C VAL A 339 -21.42 2.76 -3.00
N ALA A 340 -21.10 3.62 -3.97
CA ALA A 340 -20.26 4.79 -3.72
C ALA A 340 -20.88 5.78 -2.72
N GLN A 341 -22.20 5.97 -2.76
CA GLN A 341 -22.93 6.84 -1.79
C GLN A 341 -22.92 6.28 -0.37
N LEU A 342 -22.82 4.94 -0.20
CA LEU A 342 -22.68 4.32 1.11
C LEU A 342 -21.30 4.59 1.76
N CYS A 343 -20.28 4.92 0.97
CA CYS A 343 -18.92 5.18 1.44
C CYS A 343 -18.77 6.66 1.79
N THR A 344 -18.83 6.96 3.09
CA THR A 344 -18.80 8.34 3.62
C THR A 344 -17.53 8.67 4.39
N PHE A 345 -16.54 7.79 4.35
CA PHE A 345 -15.26 7.99 5.04
C PHE A 345 -14.50 9.18 4.48
N GLU A 346 -13.98 10.00 5.39
CA GLU A 346 -13.08 11.11 5.09
C GLU A 346 -11.84 11.02 5.98
N ILE A 347 -10.65 11.20 5.37
CA ILE A 347 -9.40 11.29 6.13
C ILE A 347 -9.28 12.70 6.73
N GLU A 348 -9.05 12.77 8.04
CA GLU A 348 -8.72 14.02 8.73
C GLU A 348 -7.27 14.42 8.41
N LEU A 349 -7.10 15.23 7.35
CA LEU A 349 -5.79 15.74 6.95
C LEU A 349 -5.31 16.87 7.88
N GLY A 350 -3.99 16.95 8.10
CA GLY A 350 -3.36 18.01 8.91
C GLY A 350 -3.43 17.78 10.42
N LYS A 351 -3.90 16.63 10.87
CA LYS A 351 -3.81 16.23 12.28
C LYS A 351 -2.67 15.23 12.47
N HIS A 352 -1.87 15.47 13.50
CA HIS A 352 -0.83 14.56 13.94
C HIS A 352 -1.39 13.63 15.02
N TYR A 353 -1.38 12.33 14.76
CA TYR A 353 -1.76 11.31 15.73
C TYR A 353 -0.50 10.63 16.24
N LEU A 354 -0.06 11.03 17.44
CA LEU A 354 1.02 10.32 18.11
C LEU A 354 0.48 9.07 18.80
N PRO A 355 1.18 7.93 18.72
CA PRO A 355 0.85 6.77 19.52
C PRO A 355 0.89 7.13 21.00
N LYS A 356 -0.04 6.58 21.78
CA LYS A 356 -0.01 6.73 23.25
C LYS A 356 0.74 5.55 23.86
N ILE A 357 1.77 5.85 24.62
CA ILE A 357 2.49 4.82 25.38
C ILE A 357 1.69 4.47 26.62
N PRO A 358 1.54 3.16 26.93
CA PRO A 358 0.99 2.75 28.22
C PRO A 358 1.83 3.28 29.38
N ILE A 359 1.28 4.19 30.17
CA ILE A 359 1.96 4.73 31.34
C ILE A 359 1.88 3.71 32.47
N PRO A 360 3.00 3.30 33.10
CA PRO A 360 3.01 2.33 34.18
C PRO A 360 2.54 2.96 35.49
N ILE A 361 1.25 3.25 35.57
CA ILE A 361 0.61 3.93 36.71
C ILE A 361 0.76 3.16 38.04
N ASP A 362 0.95 1.85 37.97
CA ASP A 362 1.15 0.98 39.13
C ASP A 362 2.63 0.86 39.55
N GLU A 363 3.58 1.48 38.81
CA GLU A 363 4.98 1.52 39.24
C GLU A 363 5.08 2.22 40.61
N PRO A 364 5.57 1.54 41.67
CA PRO A 364 5.53 2.08 43.03
C PRO A 364 6.17 3.45 43.20
N GLN A 365 7.28 3.72 42.47
CA GLN A 365 7.98 5.00 42.54
C GLN A 365 7.18 6.13 41.89
N PHE A 366 6.52 5.85 40.75
CA PHE A 366 5.69 6.83 40.08
C PHE A 366 4.39 7.08 40.83
N LYS A 367 3.72 6.03 41.31
CA LYS A 367 2.52 6.11 42.15
C LYS A 367 2.77 6.97 43.39
N HIS A 368 3.86 6.70 44.10
CA HIS A 368 4.22 7.49 45.27
C HIS A 368 4.54 8.98 44.94
N TRP A 369 5.16 9.24 43.77
CA TRP A 369 5.43 10.59 43.30
C TRP A 369 4.12 11.30 42.92
N GLU A 370 3.21 10.64 42.21
CA GLU A 370 1.90 11.13 41.83
C GLU A 370 1.01 11.49 43.04
N GLU A 371 1.00 10.65 44.06
CA GLU A 371 0.24 10.87 45.29
C GLU A 371 0.67 12.14 46.04
N LYS A 372 1.96 12.54 45.93
CA LYS A 372 2.52 13.73 46.55
C LYS A 372 2.31 15.02 45.78
N LYS A 373 1.81 14.92 44.54
CA LYS A 373 1.65 16.03 43.64
C LYS A 373 0.41 16.87 44.01
N LYS A 374 0.58 18.18 44.17
CA LYS A 374 -0.53 19.09 44.51
C LYS A 374 -1.42 19.43 43.31
N ASN A 375 -0.82 19.52 42.10
CA ASN A 375 -1.53 19.80 40.85
C ASN A 375 -1.30 18.65 39.90
N LYS A 376 -2.39 17.99 39.49
CA LYS A 376 -2.35 16.88 38.51
C LYS A 376 -2.51 17.45 37.10
N GLY A 377 -1.46 17.31 36.28
CA GLY A 377 -1.53 17.52 34.84
C GLY A 377 -2.09 16.32 34.10
N LYS A 378 -1.90 16.27 32.79
CA LYS A 378 -2.13 15.03 32.05
C LYS A 378 -1.13 13.95 32.51
N ILE A 379 -1.57 12.71 32.57
CA ILE A 379 -0.76 11.60 33.11
C ILE A 379 0.57 11.38 32.36
N ASN A 380 0.59 11.60 31.05
CA ASN A 380 1.77 11.52 30.21
C ASN A 380 2.78 12.66 30.52
N GLU A 381 2.28 13.89 30.72
CA GLU A 381 3.10 15.05 31.14
C GLU A 381 3.77 14.78 32.49
N ASP A 382 2.99 14.21 33.41
CA ASP A 382 3.43 13.89 34.76
C ASP A 382 4.47 12.77 34.77
N TYR A 383 4.28 11.75 33.94
CA TYR A 383 5.23 10.65 33.82
C TYR A 383 6.53 11.09 33.17
N LEU A 384 6.47 11.91 32.11
CA LEU A 384 7.67 12.49 31.49
C LEU A 384 8.48 13.31 32.50
N ARG A 385 7.80 14.19 33.25
CA ARG A 385 8.45 14.97 34.32
C ARG A 385 9.09 14.08 35.38
N PHE A 386 8.42 13.03 35.83
CA PHE A 386 8.95 12.05 36.77
C PHE A 386 10.23 11.40 36.25
N LEU A 387 10.25 10.94 35.00
CA LEU A 387 11.43 10.34 34.36
C LEU A 387 12.60 11.34 34.30
N CYS A 388 12.33 12.57 33.86
CA CYS A 388 13.37 13.63 33.82
C CYS A 388 13.96 13.93 35.18
N ILE A 389 13.13 14.06 36.23
CA ILE A 389 13.62 14.29 37.60
C ILE A 389 14.46 13.10 38.12
N LYS A 390 14.02 11.86 37.77
CA LYS A 390 14.78 10.64 38.07
C LYS A 390 16.14 10.65 37.36
N GLY A 391 16.15 11.08 36.10
CA GLY A 391 17.36 11.25 35.28
C GLY A 391 18.33 12.28 35.86
N LEU A 392 17.87 13.48 36.18
CA LEU A 392 18.70 14.52 36.82
C LEU A 392 19.38 14.02 38.10
N LYS A 393 18.65 13.29 38.94
CA LYS A 393 19.21 12.69 40.17
C LYS A 393 20.27 11.63 39.85
N LYS A 394 20.03 10.77 38.85
CA LYS A 394 20.99 9.74 38.41
C LYS A 394 22.30 10.36 37.91
N LEU A 395 22.22 11.50 37.23
CA LEU A 395 23.35 12.24 36.69
C LEU A 395 24.02 13.16 37.72
N GLY A 396 23.52 13.28 38.97
CA GLY A 396 24.05 14.17 39.99
C GLY A 396 23.75 15.65 39.74
N LEU A 397 22.88 16.00 38.78
CA LEU A 397 22.52 17.36 38.40
C LEU A 397 21.43 17.91 39.34
N THR A 398 21.79 18.26 40.57
CA THR A 398 20.84 18.66 41.64
C THR A 398 20.68 20.14 41.82
N GLU A 399 21.53 20.96 41.19
CA GLU A 399 21.50 22.42 41.30
C GLU A 399 20.19 23.02 40.77
N LYS A 400 19.80 24.17 41.30
CA LYS A 400 18.57 24.88 40.97
C LYS A 400 18.48 25.19 39.46
N LYS A 401 19.59 25.59 38.84
CA LYS A 401 19.64 25.91 37.39
C LYS A 401 19.16 24.78 36.48
N TYR A 402 19.48 23.52 36.81
CA TYR A 402 19.02 22.36 36.00
C TYR A 402 17.53 22.11 36.13
N ARG A 403 16.96 22.38 37.32
CA ARG A 403 15.49 22.25 37.50
C ARG A 403 14.74 23.36 36.78
N GLU A 404 15.24 24.60 36.87
CA GLU A 404 14.64 25.73 36.16
C GLU A 404 14.69 25.53 34.65
N ARG A 405 15.79 25.00 34.13
CA ARG A 405 15.89 24.63 32.71
C ARG A 405 14.92 23.50 32.33
N LEU A 406 14.83 22.44 33.13
CA LEU A 406 13.88 21.36 32.92
C LEU A 406 12.43 21.87 32.91
N ASP A 407 12.06 22.73 33.85
CA ASP A 407 10.72 23.31 33.93
C ASP A 407 10.38 24.12 32.67
N TYR A 408 11.37 24.89 32.17
CA TYR A 408 11.22 25.63 30.92
C TYR A 408 11.00 24.73 29.73
N GLU A 409 11.83 23.70 29.55
CA GLU A 409 11.71 22.76 28.39
C GLU A 409 10.43 21.94 28.45
N LEU A 410 10.06 21.38 29.59
CA LEU A 410 8.80 20.67 29.76
C LEU A 410 7.59 21.59 29.52
N GLY A 411 7.73 22.89 29.87
CA GLY A 411 6.70 23.88 29.55
C GLY A 411 6.45 24.02 28.04
N ILE A 412 7.51 24.04 27.24
CA ILE A 412 7.43 24.08 25.78
C ILE A 412 6.83 22.76 25.23
N ILE A 413 7.38 21.62 25.66
CA ILE A 413 6.93 20.28 25.21
C ILE A 413 5.44 20.09 25.50
N ASN A 414 4.98 20.43 26.70
CA ASN A 414 3.59 20.32 27.09
C ASN A 414 2.69 21.32 26.34
N GLY A 415 3.19 22.55 26.12
CA GLY A 415 2.48 23.57 25.35
C GLY A 415 2.25 23.19 23.89
N MET A 416 3.13 22.36 23.32
CA MET A 416 3.01 21.81 21.96
C MET A 416 2.26 20.48 21.90
N ASP A 417 1.82 19.92 23.02
CA ASP A 417 1.18 18.60 23.16
C ASP A 417 2.05 17.42 22.68
N PHE A 418 3.39 17.49 22.93
CA PHE A 418 4.39 16.50 22.53
C PHE A 418 4.95 15.58 23.64
N PRO A 419 4.37 15.45 24.85
CA PRO A 419 4.92 14.54 25.87
C PRO A 419 5.02 13.08 25.38
N ASP A 420 3.99 12.59 24.65
CA ASP A 420 3.97 11.23 24.14
C ASP A 420 5.12 10.95 23.17
N TYR A 421 5.51 11.92 22.35
CA TYR A 421 6.68 11.79 21.45
C TYR A 421 7.97 11.49 22.24
N PHE A 422 8.24 12.25 23.31
CA PHE A 422 9.41 12.03 24.15
C PHE A 422 9.33 10.71 24.93
N LEU A 423 8.15 10.27 25.32
CA LEU A 423 7.94 8.99 25.98
C LEU A 423 8.18 7.80 25.03
N ILE A 424 7.76 7.91 23.76
CA ILE A 424 8.07 6.92 22.71
C ILE A 424 9.58 6.81 22.53
N TYR A 425 10.25 7.95 22.42
CA TYR A 425 11.71 7.99 22.26
C TYR A 425 12.44 7.41 23.47
N TYR A 426 11.95 7.69 24.68
CA TYR A 426 12.45 7.08 25.91
C TYR A 426 12.30 5.56 25.93
N ASP A 427 11.15 5.05 25.49
CA ASP A 427 10.88 3.61 25.48
C ASP A 427 11.82 2.87 24.51
N ILE A 428 12.01 3.42 23.31
CA ILE A 428 12.98 2.93 22.32
C ILE A 428 14.41 2.95 22.90
N ALA A 429 14.82 4.08 23.47
CA ALA A 429 16.15 4.22 24.04
C ALA A 429 16.37 3.25 25.22
N LYS A 430 15.35 3.09 26.06
CA LYS A 430 15.37 2.13 27.16
C LYS A 430 15.51 0.71 26.67
N PHE A 431 14.72 0.31 25.68
CA PHE A 431 14.81 -1.01 25.05
C PHE A 431 16.22 -1.28 24.49
N CYS A 432 16.76 -0.33 23.72
CA CYS A 432 18.11 -0.46 23.18
C CYS A 432 19.15 -0.62 24.30
N HIS A 433 19.03 0.15 25.39
CA HIS A 433 19.92 0.03 26.52
C HIS A 433 19.80 -1.32 27.24
N ASP A 434 18.57 -1.78 27.47
CA ASP A 434 18.30 -3.05 28.19
C ASP A 434 18.78 -4.26 27.37
N GLU A 435 18.71 -4.21 26.04
CA GLU A 435 19.14 -5.26 25.10
C GLU A 435 20.60 -5.10 24.63
N ASN A 436 21.36 -4.12 25.18
CA ASN A 436 22.73 -3.80 24.76
C ASN A 436 22.85 -3.48 23.27
N ILE A 437 21.82 -2.89 22.67
CA ILE A 437 21.84 -2.39 21.30
C ILE A 437 22.48 -0.99 21.31
N PRO A 438 23.52 -0.73 20.49
CA PRO A 438 24.10 0.60 20.38
C PRO A 438 23.05 1.64 19.98
N PHE A 439 22.90 2.67 20.82
CA PHE A 439 21.97 3.75 20.58
C PHE A 439 22.76 5.05 20.45
N GLY A 440 22.80 5.59 19.23
CA GLY A 440 23.55 6.79 18.91
C GLY A 440 22.84 8.07 19.40
N PRO A 441 23.58 9.17 19.55
CA PRO A 441 23.04 10.46 20.02
C PRO A 441 22.13 11.18 19.00
N GLY A 442 21.84 10.54 17.89
CA GLY A 442 21.05 11.11 16.80
C GLY A 442 21.89 11.63 15.65
N ARG A 443 21.29 12.45 14.79
CA ARG A 443 21.97 13.07 13.64
C ARG A 443 22.98 14.07 14.15
N GLY A 444 24.27 13.91 13.74
CA GLY A 444 25.38 14.70 14.24
C GLY A 444 25.24 16.20 14.00
N CYS A 445 25.95 16.99 14.82
CA CYS A 445 26.07 18.44 14.64
C CYS A 445 27.08 18.75 13.54
N PHE A 446 26.86 19.85 12.83
CA PHE A 446 27.83 20.43 11.92
C PHE A 446 28.79 21.36 12.70
N VAL A 447 30.04 21.37 12.30
CA VAL A 447 31.03 22.34 12.83
C VAL A 447 30.85 23.71 12.17
N ALA A 448 31.41 24.75 12.82
CA ALA A 448 31.23 26.13 12.40
C ALA A 448 31.75 26.46 11.00
N ASP A 449 32.67 25.67 10.46
CA ASP A 449 33.22 25.82 9.11
C ASP A 449 32.44 25.02 8.04
N SER A 450 31.33 24.36 8.41
CA SER A 450 30.44 23.73 7.44
C SER A 450 29.69 24.77 6.62
N ILE A 451 29.51 24.48 5.35
CA ILE A 451 28.84 25.34 4.38
C ILE A 451 27.44 24.82 4.10
N VAL A 452 26.48 25.70 3.99
CA VAL A 452 25.12 25.42 3.52
C VAL A 452 24.81 26.31 2.32
N GLU A 453 23.99 25.78 1.40
CA GLU A 453 23.55 26.53 0.22
C GLU A 453 22.31 27.35 0.56
N GLU A 454 22.41 28.68 0.46
CA GLU A 454 21.30 29.61 0.39
C GLU A 454 20.86 29.78 -1.08
N SER A 455 19.71 30.37 -1.31
CA SER A 455 19.12 30.49 -2.66
C SER A 455 19.98 31.24 -3.68
N ASP A 456 20.95 32.03 -3.24
CA ASP A 456 21.79 32.89 -4.07
C ASP A 456 23.31 32.78 -3.78
N LYS A 457 23.69 32.01 -2.78
CA LYS A 457 25.11 31.86 -2.33
C LYS A 457 25.29 30.69 -1.40
N SER A 458 26.54 30.24 -1.27
CA SER A 458 26.99 29.33 -0.22
C SER A 458 27.46 30.13 1.00
N VAL A 459 27.05 29.75 2.21
CA VAL A 459 27.40 30.42 3.45
C VAL A 459 27.86 29.46 4.53
N TYR A 460 28.77 29.90 5.40
CA TYR A 460 29.11 29.14 6.60
C TYR A 460 27.94 29.12 7.59
N ILE A 461 27.68 27.96 8.22
CA ILE A 461 26.58 27.78 9.18
C ILE A 461 26.47 28.89 10.23
N PRO A 462 27.58 29.41 10.85
CA PRO A 462 27.49 30.51 11.78
C PRO A 462 26.89 31.81 11.22
N ASN A 463 26.98 32.00 9.90
CA ASN A 463 26.48 33.20 9.24
C ASN A 463 25.02 33.10 8.84
N VAL A 464 24.42 31.90 8.89
CA VAL A 464 23.01 31.67 8.62
C VAL A 464 22.14 32.31 9.68
N LYS A 465 21.09 33.01 9.30
CA LYS A 465 20.15 33.70 10.19
C LYS A 465 18.78 33.08 10.14
N ILE A 466 18.00 33.26 11.20
CA ILE A 466 16.58 32.90 11.20
C ILE A 466 15.87 33.72 10.11
N GLY A 467 15.14 33.04 9.24
CA GLY A 467 14.48 33.63 8.09
C GLY A 467 15.25 33.48 6.77
N ASP A 468 16.54 33.09 6.80
CA ASP A 468 17.26 32.74 5.57
C ASP A 468 16.67 31.45 4.97
N LYS A 469 16.85 31.27 3.64
CA LYS A 469 16.39 30.07 2.92
C LYS A 469 17.57 29.18 2.59
N VAL A 470 17.55 27.96 3.09
CA VAL A 470 18.61 26.95 2.87
C VAL A 470 18.09 25.76 2.10
N LEU A 471 18.93 25.22 1.22
CA LEU A 471 18.65 24.00 0.47
C LEU A 471 18.57 22.80 1.42
N CYS A 472 17.48 22.03 1.34
CA CYS A 472 17.23 20.87 2.16
C CYS A 472 17.30 19.56 1.34
N HIS A 473 17.17 18.43 2.03
CA HIS A 473 17.25 17.08 1.46
C HIS A 473 16.18 16.74 0.42
N ASP A 474 15.13 17.55 0.34
CA ASP A 474 14.06 17.46 -0.66
C ASP A 474 14.31 18.33 -1.90
N GLU A 475 15.55 18.83 -2.05
CA GLU A 475 15.98 19.72 -3.12
C GLU A 475 15.23 21.08 -3.15
N LEU A 476 14.52 21.42 -2.07
CA LEU A 476 13.80 22.69 -1.93
C LEU A 476 14.48 23.61 -0.92
N TYR A 477 14.24 24.92 -1.09
CA TYR A 477 14.72 25.94 -0.14
C TYR A 477 13.68 26.19 0.95
N HIS A 478 14.06 25.91 2.21
CA HIS A 478 13.23 26.12 3.40
C HIS A 478 13.74 27.24 4.27
N ASP A 479 12.81 27.92 4.97
CA ASP A 479 13.14 28.98 5.91
C ASP A 479 13.84 28.40 7.15
N VAL A 480 14.94 29.03 7.57
CA VAL A 480 15.59 28.73 8.84
C VAL A 480 14.72 29.25 9.98
N VAL A 481 14.09 28.36 10.71
CA VAL A 481 13.16 28.72 11.80
C VAL A 481 13.84 28.83 13.17
N ALA A 482 14.99 28.19 13.35
CA ALA A 482 15.80 28.24 14.57
C ALA A 482 17.27 27.96 14.26
N LYS A 483 18.16 28.52 15.04
CA LYS A 483 19.60 28.27 15.03
C LYS A 483 20.08 28.02 16.46
N HIS A 484 20.84 26.95 16.62
CA HIS A 484 21.43 26.58 17.91
C HIS A 484 22.96 26.46 17.76
N GLU A 485 23.69 27.02 18.66
CA GLU A 485 25.14 26.93 18.74
C GLU A 485 25.53 26.35 20.10
N TYR A 486 26.50 25.43 20.10
CA TYR A 486 27.01 24.79 21.29
C TYR A 486 28.54 24.79 21.23
N ASP A 487 29.19 25.15 22.34
CA ASP A 487 30.62 24.92 22.51
C ASP A 487 30.82 23.45 22.89
N ILE A 488 31.68 22.75 22.14
CA ILE A 488 32.08 21.37 22.44
C ILE A 488 33.57 21.32 22.71
N ASP A 489 33.97 20.55 23.72
CA ASP A 489 35.37 20.28 24.07
C ASP A 489 35.71 18.83 23.63
N GLU A 490 35.64 18.59 22.30
CA GLU A 490 35.93 17.30 21.68
C GLU A 490 36.82 17.48 20.45
N ASP A 491 37.65 16.47 20.18
CA ASP A 491 38.43 16.44 18.95
C ASP A 491 37.56 16.29 17.73
N ILE A 492 37.84 17.08 16.72
CA ILE A 492 37.15 17.06 15.42
C ILE A 492 37.99 16.27 14.40
N VAL A 493 37.34 15.39 13.66
CA VAL A 493 37.94 14.69 12.52
C VAL A 493 37.70 15.53 11.27
N SER A 494 38.78 15.94 10.61
CA SER A 494 38.72 16.63 9.33
C SER A 494 38.78 15.61 8.19
N LEU A 495 37.79 15.65 7.32
CA LEU A 495 37.72 14.80 6.14
C LEU A 495 37.95 15.66 4.90
N GLN A 496 38.91 15.26 4.08
CA GLN A 496 39.15 15.87 2.77
C GLN A 496 38.85 14.86 1.67
N TYR A 497 37.99 15.25 0.75
CA TYR A 497 37.67 14.46 -0.44
C TYR A 497 37.42 15.38 -1.64
N GLY A 498 37.65 14.86 -2.87
CA GLY A 498 37.48 15.66 -4.08
C GLY A 498 38.37 16.90 -4.13
N ASP A 499 37.85 17.99 -4.65
CA ASP A 499 38.58 19.23 -4.95
C ASP A 499 38.94 20.09 -3.72
N ASN A 500 39.55 19.47 -2.69
CA ASN A 500 40.04 20.13 -1.45
C ASN A 500 38.95 20.58 -0.47
N GLN A 501 37.75 20.08 -0.54
CA GLN A 501 36.72 20.33 0.49
C GLN A 501 37.12 19.60 1.77
N ILE A 502 37.18 20.35 2.89
CA ILE A 502 37.44 19.82 4.21
C ILE A 502 36.19 19.98 5.04
N HIS A 503 35.66 18.87 5.55
CA HIS A 503 34.54 18.86 6.48
C HIS A 503 35.00 18.42 7.84
N GLY A 504 34.77 19.23 8.86
CA GLY A 504 34.99 18.88 10.25
C GLY A 504 33.75 18.21 10.83
N VAL A 505 33.93 17.05 11.43
CA VAL A 505 32.86 16.27 12.07
C VAL A 505 33.35 15.72 13.41
N THR A 506 32.43 15.41 14.33
CA THR A 506 32.78 14.71 15.56
C THR A 506 33.27 13.30 15.29
N LYS A 507 34.10 12.74 16.17
CA LYS A 507 34.72 11.40 16.01
C LYS A 507 33.72 10.30 15.68
N ASP A 508 32.55 10.35 16.29
CA ASP A 508 31.50 9.34 16.17
C ASP A 508 30.56 9.59 14.99
N HIS A 509 30.76 10.68 14.25
CA HIS A 509 29.93 11.00 13.09
C HIS A 509 30.01 9.87 12.06
N LYS A 510 28.85 9.39 11.61
CA LYS A 510 28.80 8.26 10.67
C LYS A 510 28.97 8.72 9.24
N ILE A 511 29.96 8.14 8.57
CA ILE A 511 30.29 8.37 7.16
C ILE A 511 30.03 7.10 6.37
N TYR A 512 29.37 7.25 5.25
CA TYR A 512 29.07 6.14 4.34
C TYR A 512 30.26 5.94 3.39
N ALA A 513 30.99 4.85 3.57
CA ALA A 513 32.29 4.66 2.92
C ALA A 513 32.58 3.18 2.60
N ILE A 514 33.58 2.97 1.75
CA ILE A 514 34.21 1.66 1.52
C ILE A 514 35.66 1.77 1.98
N LYS A 515 36.11 0.84 2.80
CA LYS A 515 37.52 0.75 3.18
C LYS A 515 38.38 0.44 1.96
N GLN A 516 39.57 1.08 1.86
CA GLN A 516 40.51 0.82 0.76
C GLN A 516 40.82 -0.67 0.60
N GLU A 517 41.05 -1.37 1.71
CA GLU A 517 41.36 -2.81 1.71
C GLU A 517 40.18 -3.68 1.19
N ASP A 518 38.94 -3.26 1.41
CA ASP A 518 37.77 -3.98 0.90
C ASP A 518 37.54 -3.66 -0.58
N TYR A 519 37.78 -2.41 -0.98
CA TYR A 519 37.74 -2.01 -2.38
C TYR A 519 38.75 -2.78 -3.23
N ASP A 520 39.96 -2.98 -2.71
CA ASP A 520 41.03 -3.73 -3.37
C ASP A 520 40.69 -5.24 -3.51
N LYS A 521 39.90 -5.77 -2.57
CA LYS A 521 39.34 -7.14 -2.65
C LYS A 521 38.10 -7.27 -3.54
N GLY A 522 37.67 -6.18 -4.18
CA GLY A 522 36.52 -6.16 -5.10
C GLY A 522 35.16 -5.86 -4.42
N VAL A 523 35.14 -5.56 -3.14
CA VAL A 523 33.90 -5.13 -2.46
C VAL A 523 33.50 -3.73 -2.95
N ARG A 524 32.25 -3.58 -3.38
CA ARG A 524 31.69 -2.31 -3.91
C ARG A 524 30.47 -1.81 -3.12
N THR A 525 30.16 -2.46 -2.02
CA THR A 525 29.03 -2.10 -1.16
C THR A 525 29.52 -1.24 -0.01
N PRO A 526 29.15 0.06 0.06
CA PRO A 526 29.52 0.93 1.15
C PRO A 526 28.83 0.52 2.46
N GLN A 527 29.49 0.88 3.58
CA GLN A 527 28.97 0.68 4.93
C GLN A 527 29.15 1.97 5.77
N TRP A 528 28.48 2.05 6.91
CA TRP A 528 28.59 3.16 7.82
C TRP A 528 29.73 2.97 8.79
N TYR A 529 30.75 3.83 8.72
CA TYR A 529 31.88 3.89 9.65
C TYR A 529 31.82 5.18 10.50
N SER A 530 32.34 5.15 11.73
CA SER A 530 32.62 6.39 12.47
C SER A 530 33.75 7.14 11.77
N ALA A 531 33.68 8.47 11.76
CA ALA A 531 34.73 9.29 11.13
C ALA A 531 36.13 8.96 11.65
N ASN A 532 36.24 8.66 12.94
CA ASN A 532 37.49 8.25 13.58
C ASN A 532 38.03 6.90 13.10
N ASP A 533 37.22 6.08 12.49
CA ASP A 533 37.60 4.76 11.99
C ASP A 533 38.04 4.80 10.51
N LEU A 534 37.91 5.94 9.85
CA LEU A 534 38.33 6.13 8.46
C LEU A 534 39.82 6.44 8.37
N ASN A 535 40.46 5.97 7.32
CA ASN A 535 41.86 6.19 7.01
C ASN A 535 42.03 6.91 5.66
N ILE A 536 43.20 7.50 5.46
CA ILE A 536 43.56 8.05 4.14
C ILE A 536 43.56 6.92 3.12
N GLY A 537 42.80 7.11 2.04
CA GLY A 537 42.61 6.12 0.97
C GLY A 537 41.26 5.42 0.98
N ASP A 538 40.49 5.51 2.06
CA ASP A 538 39.10 5.01 2.09
C ASP A 538 38.21 5.84 1.14
N TYR A 539 37.23 5.21 0.54
CA TYR A 539 36.32 5.83 -0.43
C TYR A 539 35.05 6.33 0.26
N ILE A 540 34.85 7.63 0.31
CA ILE A 540 33.60 8.23 0.79
C ILE A 540 32.58 8.22 -0.35
N CYS A 541 31.35 7.81 -0.04
CA CYS A 541 30.24 7.78 -0.99
C CYS A 541 29.36 9.00 -0.76
N GLU A 542 29.15 9.81 -1.79
CA GLU A 542 28.08 10.82 -1.83
C GLU A 542 26.73 10.11 -1.99
N LEU A 543 25.77 10.52 -1.20
CA LEU A 543 24.38 10.02 -1.26
C LEU A 543 23.61 10.79 -2.32
#